data_cc41a13412cf1781c6b5d45ea86a041c
#
_entry.id   cc41a13412cf1781c6b5d45ea86a041c
#
_cell.length_a   1.000
_cell.length_b   1.000
_cell.length_c   1.000
_cell.angle_alpha   90.00
_cell.angle_beta   90.00
_cell.angle_gamma   90.00
#
_symmetry.space_group_name_H-M   'P 1'
#
loop_
_entity.id
_entity.type
_entity.pdbx_description
1 polymer ?
#
loop_
_entity_poly.entity_id
_entity_poly.type
_entity_poly.pdbx_seq_one_letter_code
_entity_poly.pdbx_strand_id
1 'polypeptide(L)'
;MANKIKDTDYLAISARVRAMETTLLTAERMERLLEARSDEEVSKLLQDCGYPELDAARPEAMDAALSQAREELLTDLGDGAPDPRYIDIFKLKYDYHNAKAILKAAAMGTSPDRMLMDMGRIGAAELKTAVESGELDKLPGALPAAVAEAKSVLDTTRDPQLSDIVLDRWMYRDMAQVAEDTGSQFLRGYVETQIDAANLRALIRTLRMGKNADFLAGVLFESGTVEPAAILAAANHPAGGLNEIYGPTRFAQAAEAGEAALKGGSLTEFEKRCDDAVSDYLAGAQMIPFGEAPLLAYLTARETEYTNIRILLMGRAAGLSPEVIRSRLRRTCA
;
A
#
# COMPACT_ATOMS: atom_id res chain seq x y z
N MET A 1 -11.49 -32.89 4.54
CA MET A 1 -12.10 -31.62 4.92
C MET A 1 -11.01 -30.79 5.57
N ALA A 2 -10.59 -29.69 4.99
CA ALA A 2 -9.63 -28.80 5.62
C ALA A 2 -10.26 -28.29 6.94
N ASN A 3 -9.51 -28.36 8.02
CA ASN A 3 -9.96 -27.90 9.33
C ASN A 3 -10.17 -26.37 9.21
N LYS A 4 -11.38 -25.89 9.46
CA LYS A 4 -11.66 -24.45 9.38
C LYS A 4 -10.85 -23.76 10.46
N ILE A 5 -9.94 -22.87 10.06
CA ILE A 5 -9.11 -22.06 10.98
C ILE A 5 -10.06 -21.24 11.86
N LYS A 6 -9.82 -21.22 13.16
CA LYS A 6 -10.62 -20.51 14.17
C LYS A 6 -9.82 -19.32 14.68
N ASP A 7 -10.51 -18.29 15.17
CA ASP A 7 -9.87 -17.13 15.79
C ASP A 7 -8.92 -17.52 16.93
N THR A 8 -9.24 -18.63 17.64
CA THR A 8 -8.38 -19.16 18.71
C THR A 8 -7.05 -19.71 18.21
N ASP A 9 -6.92 -20.07 16.94
CA ASP A 9 -5.66 -20.55 16.37
C ASP A 9 -4.64 -19.39 16.27
N TYR A 10 -5.15 -18.13 16.26
CA TYR A 10 -4.33 -16.92 16.25
C TYR A 10 -3.84 -16.45 17.63
N LEU A 11 -4.18 -17.12 18.73
CA LEU A 11 -3.85 -16.64 20.09
C LEU A 11 -2.35 -16.36 20.27
N ALA A 12 -1.48 -17.27 19.82
CA ALA A 12 -0.04 -17.12 19.98
C ALA A 12 0.50 -15.93 19.18
N ILE A 13 0.13 -15.81 17.90
CA ILE A 13 0.60 -14.72 17.06
C ILE A 13 -0.02 -13.38 17.46
N SER A 14 -1.28 -13.36 17.91
CA SER A 14 -1.92 -12.15 18.42
C SER A 14 -1.25 -11.63 19.67
N ALA A 15 -0.92 -12.52 20.64
CA ALA A 15 -0.17 -12.14 21.84
C ALA A 15 1.21 -11.58 21.47
N ARG A 16 1.90 -12.20 20.51
CA ARG A 16 3.18 -11.75 20.00
C ARG A 16 3.07 -10.35 19.34
N VAL A 17 2.10 -10.17 18.47
CA VAL A 17 1.83 -8.87 17.81
C VAL A 17 1.56 -7.79 18.84
N ARG A 18 0.74 -8.06 19.88
CA ARG A 18 0.49 -7.10 20.97
C ARG A 18 1.77 -6.71 21.73
N ALA A 19 2.70 -7.65 21.92
CA ALA A 19 4.01 -7.31 22.48
C ALA A 19 4.84 -6.44 21.52
N MET A 20 4.83 -6.75 20.23
CA MET A 20 5.55 -5.98 19.21
C MET A 20 4.97 -4.56 19.03
N GLU A 21 3.66 -4.35 19.23
CA GLU A 21 3.04 -3.02 19.19
C GLU A 21 3.65 -2.03 20.18
N THR A 22 4.24 -2.50 21.27
CA THR A 22 4.92 -1.64 22.26
C THR A 22 6.14 -0.90 21.72
N THR A 23 6.71 -1.38 20.61
CA THR A 23 7.85 -0.77 19.92
C THR A 23 7.45 0.18 18.80
N LEU A 24 6.15 0.27 18.46
CA LEU A 24 5.67 1.16 17.42
C LEU A 24 5.99 2.63 17.73
N LEU A 25 6.14 3.42 16.66
CA LEU A 25 6.34 4.85 16.72
C LEU A 25 5.02 5.56 17.05
N THR A 26 4.75 5.72 18.34
CA THR A 26 3.61 6.51 18.82
C THR A 26 3.73 7.97 18.38
N ALA A 27 2.63 8.73 18.44
CA ALA A 27 2.65 10.16 18.15
C ALA A 27 3.70 10.90 18.99
N GLU A 28 3.86 10.54 20.29
CA GLU A 28 4.87 11.14 21.18
C GLU A 28 6.30 10.81 20.72
N ARG A 29 6.58 9.56 20.35
CA ARG A 29 7.90 9.17 19.82
C ARG A 29 8.22 9.90 18.51
N MET A 30 7.22 10.07 17.64
CA MET A 30 7.37 10.80 16.40
C MET A 30 7.66 12.29 16.64
N GLU A 31 6.99 12.93 17.60
CA GLU A 31 7.29 14.32 17.98
C GLU A 31 8.73 14.46 18.50
N ARG A 32 9.19 13.53 19.33
CA ARG A 32 10.59 13.54 19.80
C ARG A 32 11.59 13.42 18.65
N LEU A 33 11.28 12.60 17.64
CA LEU A 33 12.09 12.47 16.43
C LEU A 33 12.11 13.77 15.60
N LEU A 34 10.98 14.46 15.50
CA LEU A 34 10.89 15.75 14.81
C LEU A 34 11.69 16.85 15.51
N GLU A 35 11.70 16.85 16.85
CA GLU A 35 12.37 17.84 17.69
C GLU A 35 13.86 17.53 17.93
N ALA A 36 14.34 16.35 17.51
CA ALA A 36 15.73 15.93 17.69
C ALA A 36 16.71 16.93 17.06
N ARG A 37 17.77 17.28 17.80
CA ARG A 37 18.72 18.34 17.42
C ARG A 37 19.75 17.90 16.39
N SER A 38 20.01 16.59 16.31
CA SER A 38 20.99 16.04 15.37
C SER A 38 20.47 14.74 14.74
N ASP A 39 21.09 14.31 13.65
CA ASP A 39 20.75 13.04 12.99
C ASP A 39 21.23 11.83 13.80
N GLU A 40 22.29 11.99 14.64
CA GLU A 40 22.72 10.97 15.59
C GLU A 40 21.65 10.71 16.67
N GLU A 41 21.00 11.78 17.15
CA GLU A 41 19.89 11.66 18.09
C GLU A 41 18.70 10.96 17.46
N VAL A 42 18.36 11.29 16.22
CA VAL A 42 17.30 10.60 15.45
C VAL A 42 17.63 9.12 15.28
N SER A 43 18.85 8.81 14.86
CA SER A 43 19.30 7.42 14.69
C SER A 43 19.18 6.61 15.98
N LYS A 44 19.59 7.19 17.10
CA LYS A 44 19.49 6.55 18.43
C LYS A 44 18.03 6.30 18.83
N LEU A 45 17.16 7.29 18.66
CA LEU A 45 15.74 7.15 18.97
C LEU A 45 15.07 6.08 18.11
N LEU A 46 15.45 5.95 16.84
CA LEU A 46 14.96 4.88 15.96
C LEU A 46 15.48 3.51 16.38
N GLN A 47 16.77 3.42 16.78
CA GLN A 47 17.34 2.17 17.31
C GLN A 47 16.65 1.72 18.60
N ASP A 48 16.28 2.65 19.49
CA ASP A 48 15.51 2.35 20.71
C ASP A 48 14.11 1.78 20.38
N CYS A 49 13.59 2.03 19.18
CA CYS A 49 12.34 1.47 18.64
C CYS A 49 12.56 0.18 17.81
N GLY A 50 13.79 -0.34 17.78
CA GLY A 50 14.13 -1.60 17.09
C GLY A 50 14.46 -1.46 15.61
N TYR A 51 14.69 -0.24 15.12
CA TYR A 51 15.16 -0.03 13.75
C TYR A 51 16.68 -0.20 13.63
N PRO A 52 17.19 -0.62 12.47
CA PRO A 52 18.64 -0.59 12.22
C PRO A 52 19.16 0.86 12.17
N GLU A 53 20.47 1.02 12.12
CA GLU A 53 21.07 2.32 11.87
C GLU A 53 20.67 2.82 10.47
N LEU A 54 20.00 3.97 10.43
CA LEU A 54 19.50 4.59 9.21
C LEU A 54 20.25 5.92 8.97
N ASP A 55 20.86 6.04 7.80
CA ASP A 55 21.64 7.21 7.39
C ASP A 55 20.90 8.01 6.32
N ALA A 56 20.39 9.18 6.70
CA ALA A 56 19.70 10.09 5.79
C ALA A 56 20.60 10.65 4.66
N ALA A 57 21.94 10.67 4.86
CA ALA A 57 22.86 11.09 3.83
C ALA A 57 23.06 10.05 2.72
N ARG A 58 22.60 8.81 2.95
CA ARG A 58 22.64 7.71 1.99
C ARG A 58 21.25 7.12 1.74
N PRO A 59 20.40 7.79 0.95
CA PRO A 59 19.00 7.38 0.74
C PRO A 59 18.84 5.95 0.24
N GLU A 60 19.73 5.49 -0.65
CA GLU A 60 19.69 4.11 -1.17
C GLU A 60 19.96 3.07 -0.06
N ALA A 61 20.93 3.34 0.82
CA ALA A 61 21.24 2.45 1.94
C ALA A 61 20.09 2.43 2.97
N MET A 62 19.48 3.58 3.22
CA MET A 62 18.31 3.70 4.08
C MET A 62 17.12 2.92 3.51
N ASP A 63 16.81 3.09 2.21
CA ASP A 63 15.72 2.38 1.56
C ASP A 63 15.97 0.86 1.55
N ALA A 64 17.23 0.42 1.38
CA ALA A 64 17.61 -0.99 1.47
C ALA A 64 17.42 -1.54 2.88
N ALA A 65 17.82 -0.81 3.93
CA ALA A 65 17.65 -1.23 5.32
C ALA A 65 16.16 -1.33 5.72
N LEU A 66 15.33 -0.37 5.29
CA LEU A 66 13.88 -0.42 5.52
C LEU A 66 13.23 -1.57 4.75
N SER A 67 13.70 -1.86 3.54
CA SER A 67 13.21 -3.00 2.74
C SER A 67 13.56 -4.33 3.39
N GLN A 68 14.79 -4.48 3.89
CA GLN A 68 15.22 -5.66 4.62
C GLN A 68 14.38 -5.87 5.90
N ALA A 69 14.18 -4.82 6.71
CA ALA A 69 13.36 -4.89 7.91
C ALA A 69 11.91 -5.31 7.61
N ARG A 70 11.38 -4.88 6.48
CA ARG A 70 10.05 -5.28 6.00
C ARG A 70 9.99 -6.74 5.57
N GLU A 71 10.99 -7.21 4.82
CA GLU A 71 11.12 -8.60 4.38
C GLU A 71 11.21 -9.55 5.57
N GLU A 72 12.08 -9.24 6.54
CA GLU A 72 12.22 -9.99 7.78
C GLU A 72 10.89 -10.06 8.55
N LEU A 73 10.18 -8.94 8.66
CA LEU A 73 8.87 -8.89 9.32
C LEU A 73 7.82 -9.76 8.61
N LEU A 74 7.70 -9.66 7.28
CA LEU A 74 6.73 -10.44 6.50
C LEU A 74 7.02 -11.94 6.57
N THR A 75 8.29 -12.33 6.59
CA THR A 75 8.72 -13.72 6.74
C THR A 75 8.38 -14.22 8.13
N ASP A 76 8.81 -13.51 9.16
CA ASP A 76 8.64 -13.86 10.56
C ASP A 76 7.16 -14.02 10.96
N LEU A 77 6.31 -13.09 10.54
CA LEU A 77 4.87 -13.18 10.79
C LEU A 77 4.18 -14.21 9.90
N GLY A 78 4.69 -14.44 8.68
CA GLY A 78 4.20 -15.47 7.77
C GLY A 78 4.39 -16.88 8.33
N ASP A 79 5.56 -17.16 8.93
CA ASP A 79 5.86 -18.45 9.57
C ASP A 79 4.98 -18.71 10.79
N GLY A 80 4.51 -17.65 11.46
CA GLY A 80 3.65 -17.76 12.65
C GLY A 80 2.14 -17.67 12.36
N ALA A 81 1.73 -17.27 11.17
CA ALA A 81 0.32 -17.06 10.84
C ALA A 81 -0.38 -18.39 10.56
N PRO A 82 -1.53 -18.71 11.21
CA PRO A 82 -2.31 -19.91 10.93
C PRO A 82 -2.82 -19.98 9.47
N ASP A 83 -3.06 -18.82 8.86
CA ASP A 83 -3.41 -18.68 7.47
C ASP A 83 -2.45 -17.69 6.79
N PRO A 84 -1.52 -18.17 5.94
CA PRO A 84 -0.52 -17.34 5.30
C PRO A 84 -1.12 -16.30 4.34
N ARG A 85 -2.36 -16.49 3.87
CA ARG A 85 -3.04 -15.56 2.95
C ARG A 85 -3.16 -14.15 3.51
N TYR A 86 -3.24 -14.00 4.85
CA TYR A 86 -3.24 -12.68 5.51
C TYR A 86 -1.90 -11.94 5.40
N ILE A 87 -0.80 -12.67 5.22
CA ILE A 87 0.51 -12.06 4.92
C ILE A 87 0.66 -11.86 3.43
N ASP A 88 0.21 -12.82 2.62
CA ASP A 88 0.32 -12.78 1.17
C ASP A 88 -0.36 -11.55 0.57
N ILE A 89 -1.43 -11.04 1.19
CA ILE A 89 -2.08 -9.80 0.73
C ILE A 89 -1.14 -8.58 0.75
N PHE A 90 -0.17 -8.54 1.68
CA PHE A 90 0.86 -7.50 1.71
C PHE A 90 1.99 -7.77 0.71
N LYS A 91 2.20 -9.03 0.32
CA LYS A 91 3.20 -9.44 -0.67
C LYS A 91 2.74 -9.20 -2.10
N LEU A 92 1.43 -9.25 -2.37
CA LEU A 92 0.83 -9.05 -3.69
C LEU A 92 1.38 -7.82 -4.42
N LYS A 93 1.45 -6.67 -3.74
CA LYS A 93 1.94 -5.42 -4.35
C LYS A 93 3.34 -5.54 -4.93
N TYR A 94 4.20 -6.41 -4.37
CA TYR A 94 5.57 -6.62 -4.86
C TYR A 94 5.61 -7.53 -6.08
N ASP A 95 4.75 -8.56 -6.15
CA ASP A 95 4.60 -9.38 -7.34
C ASP A 95 4.22 -8.52 -8.55
N TYR A 96 3.19 -7.69 -8.38
CA TYR A 96 2.71 -6.80 -9.45
C TYR A 96 3.68 -5.66 -9.77
N HIS A 97 4.40 -5.13 -8.77
CA HIS A 97 5.49 -4.17 -8.98
C HIS A 97 6.62 -4.78 -9.83
N ASN A 98 7.06 -5.99 -9.47
CA ASN A 98 8.09 -6.70 -10.21
C ASN A 98 7.64 -7.02 -11.64
N ALA A 99 6.40 -7.45 -11.84
CA ALA A 99 5.83 -7.69 -13.17
C ALA A 99 5.86 -6.42 -14.04
N LYS A 100 5.48 -5.26 -13.48
CA LYS A 100 5.60 -3.96 -14.18
C LYS A 100 7.03 -3.64 -14.55
N ALA A 101 7.98 -3.79 -13.61
CA ALA A 101 9.38 -3.52 -13.84
C ALA A 101 9.97 -4.40 -14.95
N ILE A 102 9.65 -5.71 -14.93
CA ILE A 102 10.12 -6.68 -15.93
C ILE A 102 9.57 -6.36 -17.32
N LEU A 103 8.25 -6.14 -17.46
CA LEU A 103 7.63 -5.83 -18.74
C LEU A 103 8.14 -4.52 -19.35
N LYS A 104 8.30 -3.48 -18.52
CA LYS A 104 8.88 -2.20 -18.97
C LYS A 104 10.32 -2.34 -19.41
N ALA A 105 11.14 -3.01 -18.62
CA ALA A 105 12.56 -3.22 -18.94
C ALA A 105 12.70 -4.01 -20.25
N ALA A 106 11.89 -5.05 -20.45
CA ALA A 106 11.87 -5.81 -21.71
C ALA A 106 11.49 -4.92 -22.90
N ALA A 107 10.48 -4.06 -22.78
CA ALA A 107 10.08 -3.12 -23.84
C ALA A 107 11.16 -2.09 -24.16
N MET A 108 11.97 -1.70 -23.17
CA MET A 108 13.05 -0.72 -23.30
C MET A 108 14.41 -1.33 -23.66
N GLY A 109 14.52 -2.67 -23.70
CA GLY A 109 15.77 -3.38 -23.91
C GLY A 109 16.79 -3.18 -22.79
N THR A 110 16.32 -3.01 -21.53
CA THR A 110 17.15 -2.79 -20.34
C THR A 110 16.97 -3.91 -19.33
N SER A 111 17.85 -3.98 -18.29
CA SER A 111 17.67 -4.90 -17.17
C SER A 111 16.74 -4.32 -16.10
N PRO A 112 15.79 -5.12 -15.55
CA PRO A 112 14.95 -4.72 -14.42
C PRO A 112 15.63 -4.85 -13.06
N ASP A 113 16.80 -5.49 -12.95
CA ASP A 113 17.37 -6.02 -11.71
C ASP A 113 17.45 -5.02 -10.55
N ARG A 114 17.73 -3.74 -10.86
CA ARG A 114 17.79 -2.68 -9.83
C ARG A 114 16.42 -2.23 -9.30
N MET A 115 15.34 -2.60 -9.99
CA MET A 115 13.97 -2.22 -9.64
C MET A 115 13.20 -3.36 -8.97
N LEU A 116 13.75 -4.57 -9.00
CA LEU A 116 13.09 -5.74 -8.43
C LEU A 116 13.17 -5.73 -6.90
N MET A 117 12.09 -6.19 -6.27
CA MET A 117 11.93 -6.30 -4.82
C MET A 117 11.62 -7.75 -4.46
N ASP A 118 12.47 -8.39 -3.65
CA ASP A 118 12.32 -9.82 -3.31
C ASP A 118 11.42 -10.03 -2.09
N MET A 119 10.26 -9.36 -2.08
CA MET A 119 9.27 -9.38 -1.00
C MET A 119 7.90 -9.92 -1.45
N GLY A 120 7.83 -10.50 -2.65
CA GLY A 120 6.60 -11.06 -3.22
C GLY A 120 6.24 -12.43 -2.64
N ARG A 121 5.15 -12.99 -3.16
CA ARG A 121 4.77 -14.40 -2.94
C ARG A 121 5.68 -15.33 -3.74
N ILE A 122 6.29 -14.81 -4.80
CA ILE A 122 7.26 -15.48 -5.63
C ILE A 122 8.57 -14.68 -5.65
N GLY A 123 9.72 -15.37 -5.67
CA GLY A 123 11.03 -14.72 -5.77
C GLY A 123 11.15 -13.88 -7.04
N ALA A 124 11.74 -12.69 -6.93
CA ALA A 124 11.82 -11.74 -8.04
C ALA A 124 12.57 -12.31 -9.25
N ALA A 125 13.63 -13.11 -9.01
CA ALA A 125 14.39 -13.78 -10.06
C ALA A 125 13.57 -14.89 -10.76
N GLU A 126 12.75 -15.61 -10.00
CA GLU A 126 11.86 -16.65 -10.52
C GLU A 126 10.76 -16.03 -11.40
N LEU A 127 10.13 -14.95 -10.91
CA LEU A 127 9.14 -14.19 -11.68
C LEU A 127 9.74 -13.66 -12.99
N LYS A 128 10.95 -13.08 -12.93
CA LYS A 128 11.67 -12.61 -14.12
C LYS A 128 11.86 -13.74 -15.13
N THR A 129 12.36 -14.88 -14.68
CA THR A 129 12.59 -16.05 -15.54
C THR A 129 11.29 -16.54 -16.18
N ALA A 130 10.20 -16.65 -15.41
CA ALA A 130 8.90 -17.09 -15.91
C ALA A 130 8.34 -16.13 -16.99
N VAL A 131 8.46 -14.81 -16.77
CA VAL A 131 7.99 -13.81 -17.74
C VAL A 131 8.83 -13.82 -19.02
N GLU A 132 10.17 -13.94 -18.90
CA GLU A 132 11.10 -13.96 -20.04
C GLU A 132 10.96 -15.26 -20.86
N SER A 133 10.78 -16.41 -20.22
CA SER A 133 10.60 -17.70 -20.89
C SER A 133 9.17 -17.92 -21.42
N GLY A 134 8.18 -17.18 -20.90
CA GLY A 134 6.76 -17.37 -21.19
C GLY A 134 6.10 -18.51 -20.41
N GLU A 135 6.77 -19.11 -19.43
CA GLU A 135 6.24 -20.18 -18.57
C GLU A 135 5.42 -19.59 -17.40
N LEU A 136 4.30 -18.93 -17.73
CA LEU A 136 3.50 -18.17 -16.77
C LEU A 136 2.64 -19.05 -15.85
N ASP A 137 2.37 -20.28 -16.22
CA ASP A 137 1.55 -21.25 -15.46
C ASP A 137 2.13 -21.63 -14.08
N LYS A 138 3.42 -21.33 -13.86
CA LYS A 138 4.10 -21.52 -12.57
C LYS A 138 3.88 -20.37 -11.58
N LEU A 139 3.34 -19.25 -12.03
CA LEU A 139 3.13 -18.07 -11.21
C LEU A 139 1.92 -18.23 -10.29
N PRO A 140 1.93 -17.64 -9.07
CA PRO A 140 0.84 -17.78 -8.11
C PRO A 140 -0.39 -16.93 -8.47
N GLY A 141 -1.56 -17.35 -8.00
CA GLY A 141 -2.82 -16.61 -8.04
C GLY A 141 -3.24 -16.17 -9.45
N ALA A 142 -3.64 -14.92 -9.57
CA ALA A 142 -4.06 -14.32 -10.83
C ALA A 142 -2.90 -13.79 -11.70
N LEU A 143 -1.66 -13.88 -11.22
CA LEU A 143 -0.48 -13.31 -11.86
C LEU A 143 -0.23 -13.82 -13.29
N PRO A 144 -0.47 -15.12 -13.64
CA PRO A 144 -0.34 -15.60 -15.01
C PRO A 144 -1.21 -14.84 -16.02
N ALA A 145 -2.49 -14.69 -15.70
CA ALA A 145 -3.44 -13.97 -16.56
C ALA A 145 -3.12 -12.47 -16.63
N ALA A 146 -2.74 -11.89 -15.50
CA ALA A 146 -2.35 -10.48 -15.40
C ALA A 146 -1.15 -10.14 -16.30
N VAL A 147 -0.08 -10.94 -16.22
CA VAL A 147 1.13 -10.76 -17.02
C VAL A 147 0.84 -10.97 -18.51
N ALA A 148 0.06 -11.99 -18.85
CA ALA A 148 -0.31 -12.26 -20.24
C ALA A 148 -1.10 -11.09 -20.86
N GLU A 149 -2.12 -10.56 -20.15
CA GLU A 149 -2.92 -9.42 -20.62
C GLU A 149 -2.06 -8.15 -20.71
N ALA A 150 -1.28 -7.84 -19.68
CA ALA A 150 -0.42 -6.65 -19.64
C ALA A 150 0.62 -6.65 -20.77
N LYS A 151 1.23 -7.81 -21.04
CA LYS A 151 2.16 -7.99 -22.15
C LYS A 151 1.47 -7.80 -23.50
N SER A 152 0.29 -8.37 -23.69
CA SER A 152 -0.50 -8.21 -24.93
C SER A 152 -0.84 -6.74 -25.19
N VAL A 153 -1.27 -6.02 -24.14
CA VAL A 153 -1.56 -4.56 -24.24
C VAL A 153 -0.28 -3.79 -24.57
N LEU A 154 0.85 -4.08 -23.92
CA LEU A 154 2.12 -3.41 -24.19
C LEU A 154 2.61 -3.66 -25.61
N ASP A 155 2.51 -4.91 -26.12
CA ASP A 155 2.93 -5.28 -27.45
C ASP A 155 2.09 -4.60 -28.53
N THR A 156 0.78 -4.42 -28.27
CA THR A 156 -0.17 -3.83 -29.23
C THR A 156 -0.11 -2.31 -29.24
N THR A 157 -0.07 -1.69 -28.05
CA THR A 157 -0.19 -0.23 -27.91
C THR A 157 1.15 0.49 -27.84
N ARG A 158 2.21 -0.21 -27.45
CA ARG A 158 3.53 0.35 -27.14
C ARG A 158 3.49 1.39 -26.01
N ASP A 159 2.42 1.38 -25.21
CA ASP A 159 2.22 2.29 -24.08
C ASP A 159 2.39 1.56 -22.75
N PRO A 160 3.51 1.78 -22.04
CA PRO A 160 3.76 1.16 -20.73
C PRO A 160 2.73 1.55 -19.67
N GLN A 161 2.10 2.74 -19.78
CA GLN A 161 1.10 3.20 -18.82
C GLN A 161 -0.16 2.32 -18.89
N LEU A 162 -0.59 1.93 -20.08
CA LEU A 162 -1.75 1.05 -20.26
C LEU A 162 -1.47 -0.35 -19.68
N SER A 163 -0.26 -0.87 -19.88
CA SER A 163 0.18 -2.14 -19.28
C SER A 163 0.18 -2.07 -17.75
N ASP A 164 0.66 -0.97 -17.16
CA ASP A 164 0.62 -0.76 -15.72
C ASP A 164 -0.81 -0.75 -15.17
N ILE A 165 -1.74 -0.08 -15.84
CA ILE A 165 -3.15 -0.01 -15.46
C ILE A 165 -3.77 -1.42 -15.44
N VAL A 166 -3.43 -2.26 -16.42
CA VAL A 166 -3.88 -3.66 -16.44
C VAL A 166 -3.38 -4.40 -15.20
N LEU A 167 -2.08 -4.28 -14.88
CA LEU A 167 -1.50 -4.93 -13.71
C LEU A 167 -2.09 -4.42 -12.40
N ASP A 168 -2.37 -3.11 -12.28
CA ASP A 168 -3.03 -2.55 -11.10
C ASP A 168 -4.45 -3.11 -10.93
N ARG A 169 -5.20 -3.25 -12.02
CA ARG A 169 -6.55 -3.84 -12.00
C ARG A 169 -6.50 -5.29 -11.54
N TRP A 170 -5.57 -6.08 -12.04
CA TRP A 170 -5.40 -7.46 -11.63
C TRP A 170 -4.94 -7.57 -10.18
N MET A 171 -4.08 -6.68 -9.70
CA MET A 171 -3.66 -6.65 -8.30
C MET A 171 -4.87 -6.49 -7.36
N TYR A 172 -5.74 -5.52 -7.60
CA TYR A 172 -6.91 -5.33 -6.75
C TYR A 172 -7.93 -6.48 -6.88
N ARG A 173 -8.07 -7.09 -8.05
CA ARG A 173 -8.88 -8.31 -8.21
C ARG A 173 -8.31 -9.49 -7.43
N ASP A 174 -7.00 -9.69 -7.47
CA ASP A 174 -6.31 -10.75 -6.72
C ASP A 174 -6.45 -10.51 -5.20
N MET A 175 -6.30 -9.26 -4.74
CA MET A 175 -6.56 -8.89 -3.34
C MET A 175 -8.00 -9.19 -2.92
N ALA A 176 -8.98 -8.82 -3.73
CA ALA A 176 -10.41 -9.06 -3.46
C ALA A 176 -10.71 -10.57 -3.41
N GLN A 177 -10.14 -11.36 -4.35
CA GLN A 177 -10.30 -12.80 -4.36
C GLN A 177 -9.70 -13.46 -3.11
N VAL A 178 -8.49 -13.06 -2.70
CA VAL A 178 -7.87 -13.55 -1.46
C VAL A 178 -8.74 -13.22 -0.26
N ALA A 179 -9.30 -12.02 -0.17
CA ALA A 179 -10.19 -11.65 0.91
C ALA A 179 -11.48 -12.48 0.93
N GLU A 180 -12.05 -12.76 -0.21
CA GLU A 180 -13.24 -13.63 -0.35
C GLU A 180 -12.94 -15.07 0.07
N ASP A 181 -11.82 -15.63 -0.41
CA ASP A 181 -11.41 -17.01 -0.14
C ASP A 181 -11.09 -17.25 1.35
N THR A 182 -10.64 -16.23 2.08
CA THR A 182 -10.46 -16.32 3.55
C THR A 182 -11.79 -16.30 4.30
N GLY A 183 -12.82 -15.67 3.75
CA GLY A 183 -14.10 -15.44 4.39
C GLY A 183 -14.06 -14.41 5.53
N SER A 184 -12.93 -13.73 5.75
CA SER A 184 -12.79 -12.69 6.77
C SER A 184 -13.49 -11.41 6.33
N GLN A 185 -14.48 -10.97 7.14
CA GLN A 185 -15.14 -9.69 6.91
C GLN A 185 -14.18 -8.51 7.15
N PHE A 186 -13.26 -8.66 8.11
CA PHE A 186 -12.27 -7.61 8.39
C PHE A 186 -11.30 -7.43 7.23
N LEU A 187 -10.77 -8.54 6.67
CA LEU A 187 -9.90 -8.46 5.50
C LEU A 187 -10.62 -7.89 4.28
N ARG A 188 -11.88 -8.31 4.05
CA ARG A 188 -12.70 -7.78 2.95
C ARG A 188 -12.86 -6.26 3.08
N GLY A 189 -13.28 -5.77 4.24
CA GLY A 189 -13.44 -4.32 4.45
C GLY A 189 -12.12 -3.54 4.35
N TYR A 190 -10.99 -4.15 4.69
CA TYR A 190 -9.67 -3.58 4.43
C TYR A 190 -9.40 -3.41 2.93
N VAL A 191 -9.63 -4.46 2.14
CA VAL A 191 -9.42 -4.43 0.68
C VAL A 191 -10.37 -3.44 0.01
N GLU A 192 -11.66 -3.45 0.37
CA GLU A 192 -12.64 -2.48 -0.12
C GLU A 192 -12.19 -1.04 0.17
N THR A 193 -11.68 -0.79 1.39
CA THR A 193 -11.15 0.52 1.79
C THR A 193 -9.93 0.92 0.95
N GLN A 194 -9.03 -0.01 0.65
CA GLN A 194 -7.88 0.25 -0.22
C GLN A 194 -8.31 0.59 -1.65
N ILE A 195 -9.30 -0.12 -2.18
CA ILE A 195 -9.86 0.12 -3.52
C ILE A 195 -10.53 1.49 -3.58
N ASP A 196 -11.34 1.85 -2.58
CA ASP A 196 -11.97 3.17 -2.52
C ASP A 196 -10.94 4.31 -2.47
N ALA A 197 -9.87 4.14 -1.69
CA ALA A 197 -8.75 5.09 -1.66
C ALA A 197 -8.09 5.22 -3.04
N ALA A 198 -7.86 4.10 -3.72
CA ALA A 198 -7.26 4.09 -5.06
C ALA A 198 -8.16 4.74 -6.10
N ASN A 199 -9.46 4.44 -6.07
CA ASN A 199 -10.45 5.03 -6.97
C ASN A 199 -10.60 6.55 -6.76
N LEU A 200 -10.64 7.00 -5.51
CA LEU A 200 -10.71 8.44 -5.21
C LEU A 200 -9.44 9.16 -5.69
N ARG A 201 -8.25 8.55 -5.53
CA ARG A 201 -7.00 9.08 -6.08
C ARG A 201 -7.01 9.14 -7.61
N ALA A 202 -7.49 8.07 -8.25
CA ALA A 202 -7.61 8.00 -9.71
C ALA A 202 -8.52 9.12 -10.23
N LEU A 203 -9.67 9.34 -9.58
CA LEU A 203 -10.61 10.41 -9.92
C LEU A 203 -9.95 11.80 -9.85
N ILE A 204 -9.38 12.14 -8.69
CA ILE A 204 -8.77 13.48 -8.49
C ILE A 204 -7.60 13.71 -9.46
N ARG A 205 -6.75 12.73 -9.66
CA ARG A 205 -5.61 12.84 -10.60
C ARG A 205 -6.08 12.98 -12.04
N THR A 206 -7.09 12.21 -12.46
CA THR A 206 -7.68 12.28 -13.81
C THR A 206 -8.27 13.67 -14.08
N LEU A 207 -9.05 14.20 -13.14
CA LEU A 207 -9.65 15.54 -13.25
C LEU A 207 -8.57 16.64 -13.29
N ARG A 208 -7.53 16.54 -12.46
CA ARG A 208 -6.41 17.50 -12.48
C ARG A 208 -5.60 17.47 -13.77
N MET A 209 -5.48 16.31 -14.40
CA MET A 209 -4.82 16.17 -15.71
C MET A 209 -5.70 16.61 -16.88
N GLY A 210 -6.97 17.01 -16.64
CA GLY A 210 -7.92 17.37 -17.67
C GLY A 210 -8.28 16.20 -18.60
N LYS A 211 -8.17 14.96 -18.12
CA LYS A 211 -8.57 13.76 -18.86
C LYS A 211 -10.08 13.54 -18.76
N ASN A 212 -10.64 12.84 -19.74
CA ASN A 212 -12.07 12.59 -19.85
C ASN A 212 -12.54 11.38 -19.05
N ALA A 213 -13.86 11.16 -19.04
CA ALA A 213 -14.50 10.04 -18.36
C ALA A 213 -14.09 8.67 -18.92
N ASP A 214 -13.79 8.55 -20.22
CA ASP A 214 -13.34 7.29 -20.83
C ASP A 214 -11.97 6.89 -20.27
N PHE A 215 -11.06 7.84 -20.09
CA PHE A 215 -9.78 7.58 -19.44
C PHE A 215 -10.00 7.15 -17.98
N LEU A 216 -10.88 7.85 -17.25
CA LEU A 216 -11.22 7.51 -15.86
C LEU A 216 -11.78 6.09 -15.76
N ALA A 217 -12.73 5.72 -16.64
CA ALA A 217 -13.29 4.37 -16.67
C ALA A 217 -12.22 3.27 -16.83
N GLY A 218 -11.17 3.57 -17.60
CA GLY A 218 -10.04 2.64 -17.80
C GLY A 218 -9.16 2.44 -16.56
N VAL A 219 -9.17 3.39 -15.60
CA VAL A 219 -8.28 3.38 -14.42
C VAL A 219 -9.01 3.12 -13.10
N LEU A 220 -10.33 2.94 -13.11
CA LEU A 220 -11.11 2.57 -11.92
C LEU A 220 -11.05 1.07 -11.63
N PHE A 221 -11.14 0.73 -10.37
CA PHE A 221 -11.12 -0.63 -9.85
C PHE A 221 -12.50 -1.01 -9.31
N GLU A 222 -12.89 -2.26 -9.55
CA GLU A 222 -14.12 -2.88 -9.03
C GLU A 222 -13.92 -3.32 -7.57
N SER A 223 -14.99 -3.72 -6.91
CA SER A 223 -14.99 -4.29 -5.54
C SER A 223 -14.64 -3.30 -4.42
N GLY A 224 -14.77 -1.99 -4.66
CA GLY A 224 -14.82 -0.99 -3.59
C GLY A 224 -16.25 -0.84 -3.03
N THR A 225 -16.41 -0.04 -1.97
CA THR A 225 -17.74 0.29 -1.43
C THR A 225 -18.47 1.33 -2.28
N VAL A 226 -17.73 2.14 -3.04
CA VAL A 226 -18.25 3.13 -3.99
C VAL A 226 -18.16 2.57 -5.40
N GLU A 227 -19.31 2.38 -6.02
CA GLU A 227 -19.40 1.80 -7.36
C GLU A 227 -18.73 2.68 -8.43
N PRO A 228 -17.95 2.11 -9.37
CA PRO A 228 -17.32 2.86 -10.45
C PRO A 228 -18.27 3.74 -11.25
N ALA A 229 -19.51 3.30 -11.47
CA ALA A 229 -20.53 4.06 -12.17
C ALA A 229 -20.87 5.38 -11.44
N ALA A 230 -20.96 5.37 -10.09
CA ALA A 230 -21.17 6.57 -9.30
C ALA A 230 -19.98 7.53 -9.39
N ILE A 231 -18.75 6.99 -9.40
CA ILE A 231 -17.52 7.77 -9.54
C ILE A 231 -17.47 8.46 -10.92
N LEU A 232 -17.83 7.75 -11.98
CA LEU A 232 -17.92 8.31 -13.34
C LEU A 232 -18.98 9.40 -13.44
N ALA A 233 -20.13 9.21 -12.79
CA ALA A 233 -21.17 10.24 -12.74
C ALA A 233 -20.68 11.51 -12.01
N ALA A 234 -20.00 11.35 -10.87
CA ALA A 234 -19.42 12.46 -10.10
C ALA A 234 -18.31 13.20 -10.88
N ALA A 235 -17.56 12.53 -11.73
CA ALA A 235 -16.54 13.14 -12.57
C ALA A 235 -17.12 14.19 -13.55
N ASN A 236 -18.37 14.01 -13.97
CA ASN A 236 -19.05 14.97 -14.85
C ASN A 236 -19.59 16.20 -14.09
N HIS A 237 -19.74 16.10 -12.76
CA HIS A 237 -20.21 17.16 -11.87
C HIS A 237 -19.31 17.30 -10.64
N PRO A 238 -18.02 17.65 -10.81
CA PRO A 238 -17.04 17.59 -9.73
C PRO A 238 -17.35 18.56 -8.56
N ALA A 239 -18.09 19.65 -8.82
CA ALA A 239 -18.51 20.55 -7.76
C ALA A 239 -19.70 19.94 -6.97
N GLY A 240 -19.40 19.33 -5.84
CA GLY A 240 -20.35 18.67 -4.95
C GLY A 240 -20.54 17.16 -5.16
N GLY A 241 -20.25 16.63 -6.35
CA GLY A 241 -20.41 15.20 -6.63
C GLY A 241 -19.51 14.30 -5.79
N LEU A 242 -18.31 14.77 -5.42
CA LEU A 242 -17.41 14.04 -4.53
C LEU A 242 -18.00 13.86 -3.14
N ASN A 243 -18.56 14.92 -2.56
CA ASN A 243 -19.20 14.86 -1.25
C ASN A 243 -20.48 14.03 -1.26
N GLU A 244 -21.19 13.99 -2.38
CA GLU A 244 -22.40 13.17 -2.51
C GLU A 244 -22.07 11.67 -2.42
N ILE A 245 -21.02 11.20 -3.08
CA ILE A 245 -20.66 9.77 -3.12
C ILE A 245 -19.74 9.33 -1.99
N TYR A 246 -18.78 10.17 -1.56
CA TYR A 246 -17.82 9.83 -0.51
C TYR A 246 -18.17 10.41 0.87
N GLY A 247 -19.02 11.42 0.96
CA GLY A 247 -19.43 12.04 2.23
C GLY A 247 -20.05 11.06 3.24
N PRO A 248 -20.89 10.09 2.83
CA PRO A 248 -21.41 9.05 3.73
C PRO A 248 -20.38 8.00 4.13
N THR A 249 -19.18 7.99 3.55
CA THR A 249 -18.12 6.99 3.77
C THR A 249 -17.06 7.50 4.72
N ARG A 250 -16.10 6.65 5.06
CA ARG A 250 -14.89 7.04 5.80
C ARG A 250 -13.97 8.01 5.05
N PHE A 251 -14.22 8.22 3.76
CA PHE A 251 -13.43 9.11 2.89
C PHE A 251 -13.97 10.55 2.83
N ALA A 252 -14.94 10.94 3.68
CA ALA A 252 -15.51 12.30 3.66
C ALA A 252 -14.43 13.40 3.70
N GLN A 253 -13.48 13.32 4.64
CA GLN A 253 -12.39 14.30 4.75
C GLN A 253 -11.43 14.25 3.54
N ALA A 254 -11.21 13.07 2.98
CA ALA A 254 -10.40 12.93 1.76
C ALA A 254 -11.12 13.54 0.55
N ALA A 255 -12.44 13.41 0.45
CA ALA A 255 -13.22 14.03 -0.61
C ALA A 255 -13.17 15.56 -0.54
N GLU A 256 -13.32 16.15 0.66
CA GLU A 256 -13.16 17.60 0.88
C GLU A 256 -11.76 18.09 0.45
N ALA A 257 -10.71 17.38 0.89
CA ALA A 257 -9.34 17.71 0.50
C ALA A 257 -9.13 17.53 -1.03
N GLY A 258 -9.79 16.54 -1.63
CA GLY A 258 -9.81 16.32 -3.09
C GLY A 258 -10.47 17.48 -3.84
N GLU A 259 -11.62 17.97 -3.40
CA GLU A 259 -12.26 19.15 -3.98
C GLU A 259 -11.39 20.40 -3.83
N ALA A 260 -10.74 20.59 -2.69
CA ALA A 260 -9.77 21.68 -2.51
C ALA A 260 -8.58 21.53 -3.47
N ALA A 261 -8.08 20.30 -3.66
CA ALA A 261 -6.98 20.02 -4.59
C ALA A 261 -7.38 20.32 -6.05
N LEU A 262 -8.61 20.07 -6.46
CA LEU A 262 -9.11 20.43 -7.80
C LEU A 262 -9.15 21.94 -8.02
N LYS A 263 -9.31 22.74 -6.95
CA LYS A 263 -9.29 24.19 -6.96
C LYS A 263 -7.87 24.79 -6.78
N GLY A 264 -6.81 23.97 -6.88
CA GLY A 264 -5.42 24.41 -6.75
C GLY A 264 -4.82 24.18 -5.36
N GLY A 265 -5.53 23.54 -4.45
CA GLY A 265 -5.03 23.15 -3.12
C GLY A 265 -4.00 22.02 -3.17
N SER A 266 -3.57 21.59 -1.98
CA SER A 266 -2.49 20.61 -1.79
C SER A 266 -2.92 19.17 -2.12
N LEU A 267 -2.25 18.56 -3.10
CA LEU A 267 -2.37 17.11 -3.33
C LEU A 267 -1.80 16.27 -2.17
N THR A 268 -0.77 16.76 -1.50
CA THR A 268 -0.16 16.07 -0.36
C THR A 268 -1.16 15.90 0.78
N GLU A 269 -1.95 16.94 1.08
CA GLU A 269 -3.02 16.86 2.08
C GLU A 269 -4.10 15.87 1.66
N PHE A 270 -4.53 15.91 0.40
CA PHE A 270 -5.49 14.95 -0.14
C PHE A 270 -4.99 13.49 -0.03
N GLU A 271 -3.76 13.22 -0.46
CA GLU A 271 -3.15 11.87 -0.37
C GLU A 271 -3.07 11.40 1.09
N LYS A 272 -2.67 12.31 2.00
CA LYS A 272 -2.63 12.02 3.43
C LYS A 272 -4.01 11.61 3.97
N ARG A 273 -5.08 12.34 3.60
CA ARG A 273 -6.45 12.01 4.04
C ARG A 273 -6.93 10.66 3.51
N CYS A 274 -6.52 10.28 2.31
CA CYS A 274 -6.79 8.93 1.80
C CYS A 274 -6.08 7.85 2.64
N ASP A 275 -4.80 8.07 3.00
CA ASP A 275 -4.06 7.14 3.84
C ASP A 275 -4.64 7.08 5.26
N ASP A 276 -5.01 8.23 5.84
CA ASP A 276 -5.63 8.32 7.17
C ASP A 276 -6.96 7.55 7.23
N ALA A 277 -7.78 7.58 6.17
CA ALA A 277 -9.04 6.82 6.11
C ALA A 277 -8.80 5.29 6.15
N VAL A 278 -7.73 4.80 5.54
CA VAL A 278 -7.33 3.39 5.63
C VAL A 278 -6.85 3.07 7.05
N SER A 279 -6.04 3.93 7.65
CA SER A 279 -5.57 3.77 9.03
C SER A 279 -6.72 3.77 10.04
N ASP A 280 -7.72 4.64 9.85
CA ASP A 280 -8.93 4.69 10.69
C ASP A 280 -9.76 3.40 10.60
N TYR A 281 -9.81 2.73 9.44
CA TYR A 281 -10.42 1.40 9.34
C TYR A 281 -9.71 0.39 10.24
N LEU A 282 -8.39 0.35 10.15
CA LEU A 282 -7.56 -0.61 10.86
C LEU A 282 -7.48 -0.35 12.37
N ALA A 283 -7.68 0.91 12.80
CA ALA A 283 -7.79 1.24 14.22
C ALA A 283 -8.92 0.46 14.93
N GLY A 284 -9.95 0.02 14.19
CA GLY A 284 -10.99 -0.87 14.70
C GLY A 284 -10.46 -2.21 15.24
N ALA A 285 -9.31 -2.68 14.76
CA ALA A 285 -8.67 -3.91 15.25
C ALA A 285 -8.14 -3.81 16.69
N GLN A 286 -7.96 -2.59 17.24
CA GLN A 286 -7.53 -2.41 18.64
C GLN A 286 -8.51 -3.02 19.64
N MET A 287 -9.80 -3.06 19.29
CA MET A 287 -10.86 -3.63 20.12
C MET A 287 -11.00 -5.15 19.93
N ILE A 288 -10.27 -5.75 19.00
CA ILE A 288 -10.32 -7.19 18.71
C ILE A 288 -9.12 -7.87 19.40
N PRO A 289 -9.35 -8.74 20.38
CA PRO A 289 -8.27 -9.26 21.22
C PRO A 289 -7.37 -10.28 20.48
N PHE A 290 -7.91 -11.06 19.56
CA PHE A 290 -7.21 -12.09 18.79
C PHE A 290 -7.93 -12.35 17.47
N GLY A 291 -7.29 -13.11 16.58
CA GLY A 291 -7.74 -13.32 15.21
C GLY A 291 -6.78 -12.66 14.21
N GLU A 292 -7.20 -12.56 12.97
CA GLU A 292 -6.40 -11.96 11.90
C GLU A 292 -6.32 -10.42 12.00
N ALA A 293 -7.34 -9.78 12.58
CA ALA A 293 -7.43 -8.32 12.60
C ALA A 293 -6.24 -7.64 13.31
N PRO A 294 -5.77 -8.08 14.50
CA PRO A 294 -4.56 -7.54 15.11
C PRO A 294 -3.32 -7.67 14.21
N LEU A 295 -3.18 -8.79 13.51
CA LEU A 295 -2.05 -9.03 12.62
C LEU A 295 -2.05 -8.06 11.42
N LEU A 296 -3.21 -7.90 10.78
CA LEU A 296 -3.37 -6.96 9.65
C LEU A 296 -3.13 -5.51 10.08
N ALA A 297 -3.65 -5.10 11.23
CA ALA A 297 -3.46 -3.76 11.76
C ALA A 297 -1.99 -3.48 12.07
N TYR A 298 -1.30 -4.43 12.72
CA TYR A 298 0.13 -4.28 13.03
C TYR A 298 0.99 -4.17 11.77
N LEU A 299 0.75 -5.04 10.77
CA LEU A 299 1.49 -4.98 9.49
C LEU A 299 1.30 -3.63 8.81
N THR A 300 0.08 -3.11 8.78
CA THR A 300 -0.18 -1.80 8.17
C THR A 300 0.42 -0.66 8.99
N ALA A 301 0.39 -0.74 10.32
CA ALA A 301 1.06 0.23 11.19
C ALA A 301 2.57 0.29 10.89
N ARG A 302 3.22 -0.86 10.75
CA ARG A 302 4.66 -0.94 10.37
C ARG A 302 4.92 -0.38 8.97
N GLU A 303 4.06 -0.67 7.98
CA GLU A 303 4.17 -0.09 6.64
C GLU A 303 4.07 1.46 6.68
N THR A 304 3.16 1.98 7.51
CA THR A 304 3.00 3.41 7.73
C THR A 304 4.23 4.01 8.42
N GLU A 305 4.82 3.32 9.39
CA GLU A 305 6.06 3.75 10.04
C GLU A 305 7.24 3.83 9.08
N TYR A 306 7.44 2.83 8.22
CA TYR A 306 8.48 2.87 7.19
C TYR A 306 8.32 4.10 6.29
N THR A 307 7.08 4.42 5.92
CA THR A 307 6.77 5.62 5.14
C THR A 307 7.10 6.90 5.92
N ASN A 308 6.70 6.97 7.20
CA ASN A 308 6.94 8.13 8.06
C ASN A 308 8.42 8.34 8.37
N ILE A 309 9.17 7.26 8.62
CA ILE A 309 10.63 7.33 8.83
C ILE A 309 11.31 7.89 7.57
N ARG A 310 10.91 7.42 6.39
CA ARG A 310 11.44 7.94 5.13
C ARG A 310 11.12 9.42 4.94
N ILE A 311 9.88 9.83 5.21
CA ILE A 311 9.46 11.25 5.16
C ILE A 311 10.30 12.10 6.13
N LEU A 312 10.48 11.63 7.36
CA LEU A 312 11.26 12.30 8.39
C LEU A 312 12.72 12.49 7.95
N LEU A 313 13.40 11.40 7.62
CA LEU A 313 14.83 11.42 7.30
C LEU A 313 15.12 12.22 6.03
N MET A 314 14.33 12.00 4.96
CA MET A 314 14.47 12.76 3.71
C MET A 314 14.10 14.24 3.89
N GLY A 315 13.10 14.54 4.71
CA GLY A 315 12.72 15.92 5.04
C GLY A 315 13.83 16.67 5.78
N ARG A 316 14.45 16.01 6.77
CA ARG A 316 15.61 16.57 7.50
C ARG A 316 16.82 16.78 6.59
N ALA A 317 17.16 15.78 5.78
CA ALA A 317 18.25 15.88 4.80
C ALA A 317 18.03 17.02 3.79
N ALA A 318 16.78 17.30 3.43
CA ALA A 318 16.40 18.44 2.58
C ALA A 318 16.30 19.79 3.33
N GLY A 319 16.58 19.84 4.65
CA GLY A 319 16.52 21.06 5.47
C GLY A 319 15.10 21.58 5.69
N LEU A 320 14.07 20.72 5.60
CA LEU A 320 12.69 21.13 5.87
C LEU A 320 12.47 21.35 7.37
N SER A 321 11.63 22.33 7.73
CA SER A 321 11.27 22.56 9.14
C SER A 321 10.44 21.40 9.71
N PRO A 322 10.50 21.17 11.04
CA PRO A 322 9.68 20.15 11.70
C PRO A 322 8.19 20.26 11.39
N GLU A 323 7.64 21.47 11.26
CA GLU A 323 6.23 21.73 10.94
C GLU A 323 5.90 21.23 9.53
N VAL A 324 6.79 21.46 8.55
CA VAL A 324 6.60 20.98 7.17
C VAL A 324 6.68 19.45 7.10
N ILE A 325 7.63 18.84 7.82
CA ILE A 325 7.73 17.38 7.90
C ILE A 325 6.48 16.81 8.57
N ARG A 326 6.07 17.36 9.74
CA ARG A 326 4.87 16.95 10.47
C ARG A 326 3.62 16.98 9.61
N SER A 327 3.45 17.99 8.76
CA SER A 327 2.31 18.12 7.87
C SER A 327 2.22 16.97 6.83
N ARG A 328 3.34 16.30 6.55
CA ARG A 328 3.44 15.20 5.57
C ARG A 328 3.33 13.81 6.19
N LEU A 329 3.51 13.68 7.52
CA LEU A 329 3.42 12.40 8.21
C LEU A 329 2.01 11.81 8.11
N ARG A 330 1.95 10.49 7.97
CA ARG A 330 0.73 9.70 7.98
C ARG A 330 0.32 9.35 9.40
N ARG A 331 -0.97 9.26 9.66
CA ARG A 331 -1.48 8.79 10.94
C ARG A 331 -1.12 7.30 11.12
N THR A 332 -0.59 6.93 12.26
CA THR A 332 -0.38 5.55 12.66
C THR A 332 -1.60 5.00 13.38
N CYS A 333 -1.81 3.68 13.32
CA CYS A 333 -2.87 2.98 14.07
C CYS A 333 -2.43 2.68 15.53
N ALA A 334 -1.24 3.15 15.95
CA ALA A 334 -0.66 2.94 17.27
C ALA A 334 -1.06 4.01 18.27
#